data_c5837c24fee7ed444d03f26c77d0c4f4
#
_entry.id   c5837c24fee7ed444d03f26c77d0c4f4
#
_cell.length_a   1.000
_cell.length_b   1.000
_cell.length_c   1.000
_cell.angle_alpha   90.00
_cell.angle_beta   90.00
_cell.angle_gamma   90.00
#
_symmetry.space_group_name_H-M   'P 1'
#
loop_
_entity.id
_entity.type
_entity.pdbx_description
1 polymer ?
#
loop_
_entity_poly.entity_id
_entity_poly.type
_entity_poly.pdbx_seq_one_letter_code
_entity_poly.pdbx_strand_id
1 'polypeptide(L)'
;MSVLPRYLLPDNSEVDETGRLSIAGCDLIDLAMEHNTPLFVYDEDHMRARCQEAVAAFPDGVAYATKAFLCKAMAQLAYEEGMDLDVATGGELHVALEADVPADRLIFHGNNKSMRELVAAIDAGVGTIVIDSRTEIAKLQSILAASDRTVRVMIRVNPGIEAHTHEFLQTGATDSKFGISIDGGLAKKAVDQVRSIPALDLVGVHAHVGSQVFEASSFARAVEVLADFIAQIDVPALSIGGGLGVPYVEGEAAPTITEWGRAISTALAGTGLRVKMHAEPGRAIVARAAVTLYTAGTIKEIPGVRTYVSVDGGMSDNPRPVLYGSGYEVFLARATSADRTLEVRLVGKHCESGDVIVRDGSVPGDLQLGDILATPVTGAYGHTMGSNYNMVLRPPVVFAKGGDARLVVRRETYEDLLARDLG
;
A
#
# COMPACT_ATOMS: atom_id res chain seq x y z
N MET A 1 -8.36 30.70 4.21
CA MET A 1 -8.18 29.25 4.07
C MET A 1 -6.75 28.94 4.51
N SER A 2 -6.54 27.81 5.18
CA SER A 2 -5.26 27.50 5.80
C SER A 2 -4.20 27.06 4.79
N VAL A 3 -2.93 27.22 5.16
CA VAL A 3 -1.78 26.58 4.50
C VAL A 3 -1.96 25.06 4.56
N LEU A 4 -1.43 24.32 3.58
CA LEU A 4 -1.49 22.84 3.58
C LEU A 4 -0.89 22.28 4.88
N PRO A 5 -1.61 21.40 5.61
CA PRO A 5 -1.08 20.82 6.84
C PRO A 5 0.21 20.03 6.63
N ARG A 6 1.23 20.32 7.45
CA ARG A 6 2.56 19.67 7.36
C ARG A 6 2.49 18.15 7.49
N TYR A 7 1.52 17.61 8.25
CA TYR A 7 1.35 16.16 8.45
C TYR A 7 0.90 15.39 7.19
N LEU A 8 0.49 16.10 6.12
CA LEU A 8 0.19 15.49 4.82
C LEU A 8 1.41 15.41 3.88
N LEU A 9 2.49 16.10 4.22
CA LEU A 9 3.72 16.10 3.42
C LEU A 9 4.71 15.02 3.89
N PRO A 10 5.64 14.58 3.06
CA PRO A 10 6.79 13.78 3.47
C PRO A 10 7.57 14.42 4.61
N ASP A 11 8.28 13.62 5.41
CA ASP A 11 8.96 14.10 6.61
C ASP A 11 10.08 15.12 6.30
N ASN A 12 10.79 14.92 5.19
CA ASN A 12 11.89 15.79 4.75
C ASN A 12 11.46 16.81 3.70
N SER A 13 10.24 17.36 3.86
CA SER A 13 9.75 18.47 3.02
C SER A 13 10.15 19.80 3.63
N GLU A 14 10.64 20.72 2.82
CA GLU A 14 11.03 22.07 3.22
C GLU A 14 10.47 23.09 2.23
N VAL A 15 10.00 24.22 2.74
CA VAL A 15 9.56 25.35 1.92
C VAL A 15 10.61 26.46 2.04
N ASP A 16 11.16 26.91 0.93
CA ASP A 16 12.15 27.96 0.91
C ASP A 16 11.54 29.36 1.10
N GLU A 17 12.40 30.39 1.14
CA GLU A 17 12.00 31.80 1.32
C GLU A 17 11.12 32.32 0.17
N THR A 18 11.14 31.66 -0.99
CA THR A 18 10.31 32.02 -2.16
C THR A 18 8.97 31.30 -2.17
N GLY A 19 8.75 30.33 -1.27
CA GLY A 19 7.53 29.51 -1.17
C GLY A 19 7.59 28.21 -1.98
N ARG A 20 8.73 27.86 -2.59
CA ARG A 20 8.90 26.59 -3.32
C ARG A 20 9.11 25.43 -2.37
N LEU A 21 8.49 24.31 -2.68
CA LEU A 21 8.62 23.08 -1.89
C LEU A 21 9.73 22.19 -2.44
N SER A 22 10.62 21.76 -1.56
CA SER A 22 11.55 20.66 -1.78
C SER A 22 11.18 19.43 -0.94
N ILE A 23 11.51 18.24 -1.45
CA ILE A 23 11.42 16.96 -0.73
C ILE A 23 12.81 16.35 -0.69
N ALA A 24 13.32 16.07 0.51
CA ALA A 24 14.66 15.54 0.74
C ALA A 24 15.75 16.37 0.02
N GLY A 25 15.61 17.70 -0.02
CA GLY A 25 16.52 18.63 -0.68
C GLY A 25 16.36 18.78 -2.18
N CYS A 26 15.40 18.08 -2.81
CA CYS A 26 15.11 18.18 -4.24
C CYS A 26 13.89 19.09 -4.47
N ASP A 27 14.06 20.19 -5.21
CA ASP A 27 12.98 21.11 -5.55
C ASP A 27 11.98 20.45 -6.51
N LEU A 28 10.69 20.56 -6.22
CA LEU A 28 9.64 19.88 -6.99
C LEU A 28 9.47 20.43 -8.41
N ILE A 29 9.73 21.72 -8.61
CA ILE A 29 9.62 22.35 -9.95
C ILE A 29 10.79 21.89 -10.81
N ASP A 30 12.00 21.86 -10.25
CA ASP A 30 13.18 21.40 -10.96
C ASP A 30 13.05 19.93 -11.34
N LEU A 31 12.52 19.07 -10.44
CA LEU A 31 12.20 17.67 -10.76
C LEU A 31 11.14 17.54 -11.86
N ALA A 32 10.10 18.39 -11.84
CA ALA A 32 9.08 18.40 -12.89
C ALA A 32 9.66 18.83 -14.24
N MET A 33 10.61 19.76 -14.26
CA MET A 33 11.31 20.18 -15.49
C MET A 33 12.24 19.09 -16.03
N GLU A 34 12.94 18.36 -15.16
CA GLU A 34 13.88 17.30 -15.55
C GLU A 34 13.16 16.05 -16.06
N HIS A 35 12.15 15.59 -15.32
CA HIS A 35 11.50 14.30 -15.58
C HIS A 35 10.13 14.41 -16.27
N ASN A 36 9.64 15.62 -16.51
CA ASN A 36 8.28 15.96 -16.94
C ASN A 36 7.21 15.46 -15.95
N THR A 37 5.97 15.92 -16.11
CA THR A 37 4.81 15.48 -15.34
C THR A 37 3.89 14.57 -16.20
N PRO A 38 2.99 13.77 -15.64
CA PRO A 38 2.88 13.45 -14.20
C PRO A 38 4.13 12.77 -13.68
N LEU A 39 4.48 13.00 -12.41
CA LEU A 39 5.69 12.44 -11.78
C LEU A 39 5.40 12.05 -10.33
N PHE A 40 5.74 10.83 -9.94
CA PHE A 40 5.77 10.44 -8.53
C PHE A 40 7.12 10.74 -7.91
N VAL A 41 7.12 11.52 -6.82
CA VAL A 41 8.33 11.83 -6.04
C VAL A 41 8.18 11.25 -4.65
N TYR A 42 9.06 10.29 -4.31
CA TYR A 42 9.10 9.64 -2.99
C TYR A 42 10.31 10.14 -2.20
N ASP A 43 10.09 10.46 -0.93
CA ASP A 43 11.12 10.69 0.08
C ASP A 43 11.66 9.33 0.55
N GLU A 44 12.89 8.97 0.14
CA GLU A 44 13.50 7.68 0.47
C GLU A 44 13.75 7.54 1.98
N ASP A 45 14.23 8.60 2.64
CA ASP A 45 14.52 8.56 4.08
C ASP A 45 13.25 8.47 4.92
N HIS A 46 12.14 9.08 4.48
CA HIS A 46 10.83 8.86 5.10
C HIS A 46 10.42 7.39 5.03
N MET A 47 10.51 6.75 3.85
CA MET A 47 10.17 5.33 3.71
C MET A 47 11.04 4.45 4.61
N ARG A 48 12.36 4.69 4.66
CA ARG A 48 13.29 3.97 5.54
C ARG A 48 12.92 4.14 7.01
N ALA A 49 12.62 5.37 7.43
CA ALA A 49 12.20 5.65 8.81
C ALA A 49 10.91 4.91 9.19
N ARG A 50 9.94 4.81 8.27
CA ARG A 50 8.69 4.03 8.51
C ARG A 50 8.95 2.52 8.57
N CYS A 51 9.85 1.98 7.73
CA CYS A 51 10.28 0.58 7.82
C CYS A 51 10.95 0.30 9.18
N GLN A 52 11.88 1.14 9.61
CA GLN A 52 12.55 1.01 10.92
C GLN A 52 11.57 1.11 12.09
N GLU A 53 10.60 2.04 12.03
CA GLU A 53 9.53 2.14 13.01
C GLU A 53 8.70 0.86 13.08
N ALA A 54 8.38 0.26 11.93
CA ALA A 54 7.63 -1.00 11.86
C ALA A 54 8.41 -2.17 12.45
N VAL A 55 9.70 -2.30 12.13
CA VAL A 55 10.59 -3.33 12.70
C VAL A 55 10.68 -3.17 14.23
N ALA A 56 10.80 -1.95 14.73
CA ALA A 56 10.83 -1.69 16.18
C ALA A 56 9.49 -1.98 16.87
N ALA A 57 8.36 -1.70 16.21
CA ALA A 57 7.03 -1.92 16.75
C ALA A 57 6.60 -3.40 16.77
N PHE A 58 7.15 -4.21 15.86
CA PHE A 58 6.85 -5.65 15.72
C PHE A 58 8.13 -6.49 15.67
N PRO A 59 8.83 -6.64 16.81
CA PRO A 59 10.14 -7.28 16.86
C PRO A 59 10.12 -8.79 16.57
N ASP A 60 8.96 -9.43 16.65
CA ASP A 60 8.81 -10.86 16.32
C ASP A 60 8.75 -11.13 14.81
N GLY A 61 8.37 -10.11 14.00
CA GLY A 61 8.33 -10.17 12.55
C GLY A 61 7.42 -9.11 11.95
N VAL A 62 7.87 -8.49 10.87
CA VAL A 62 7.09 -7.53 10.10
C VAL A 62 7.40 -7.64 8.62
N ALA A 63 6.37 -7.66 7.78
CA ALA A 63 6.51 -7.69 6.33
C ALA A 63 5.96 -6.41 5.69
N TYR A 64 6.62 -5.94 4.66
CA TYR A 64 6.10 -4.88 3.80
C TYR A 64 5.07 -5.45 2.82
N ALA A 65 3.83 -4.95 2.85
CA ALA A 65 2.79 -5.35 1.90
C ALA A 65 3.02 -4.67 0.54
N THR A 66 3.63 -5.39 -0.39
CA THR A 66 4.13 -4.90 -1.67
C THR A 66 3.05 -4.33 -2.58
N LYS A 67 1.81 -4.78 -2.45
CA LYS A 67 0.64 -4.25 -3.17
C LYS A 67 0.44 -2.74 -2.99
N ALA A 68 0.97 -2.14 -1.92
CA ALA A 68 0.87 -0.71 -1.69
C ALA A 68 1.69 0.09 -2.71
N PHE A 69 2.93 -0.31 -2.93
CA PHE A 69 3.82 0.19 -3.98
C PHE A 69 4.98 -0.79 -4.17
N LEU A 70 5.20 -1.25 -5.40
CA LEU A 70 6.28 -2.18 -5.72
C LEU A 70 7.05 -1.76 -6.96
N CYS A 71 8.36 -1.63 -6.79
CA CYS A 71 9.39 -1.67 -7.81
C CYS A 71 10.63 -2.33 -7.19
N LYS A 72 11.65 -2.66 -7.98
CA LYS A 72 12.88 -3.31 -7.45
C LYS A 72 13.50 -2.48 -6.33
N ALA A 73 13.59 -1.16 -6.50
CA ALA A 73 14.16 -0.27 -5.50
C ALA A 73 13.39 -0.26 -4.17
N MET A 74 12.04 -0.34 -4.20
CA MET A 74 11.24 -0.41 -2.97
C MET A 74 11.36 -1.78 -2.29
N ALA A 75 11.42 -2.86 -3.06
CA ALA A 75 11.63 -4.21 -2.52
C ALA A 75 12.97 -4.30 -1.78
N GLN A 76 14.04 -3.81 -2.41
CA GLN A 76 15.37 -3.73 -1.80
C GLN A 76 15.37 -2.88 -0.54
N LEU A 77 14.79 -1.66 -0.59
CA LEU A 77 14.71 -0.76 0.54
C LEU A 77 14.04 -1.42 1.76
N ALA A 78 12.88 -2.03 1.57
CA ALA A 78 12.16 -2.67 2.67
C ALA A 78 12.97 -3.84 3.27
N TYR A 79 13.61 -4.65 2.44
CA TYR A 79 14.49 -5.74 2.87
C TYR A 79 15.74 -5.23 3.62
N GLU A 80 16.41 -4.20 3.10
CA GLU A 80 17.57 -3.56 3.75
C GLU A 80 17.24 -3.02 5.15
N GLU A 81 16.03 -2.50 5.34
CA GLU A 81 15.56 -2.01 6.65
C GLU A 81 15.03 -3.13 7.56
N GLY A 82 15.21 -4.40 7.17
CA GLY A 82 14.94 -5.58 8.00
C GLY A 82 13.52 -6.15 7.88
N MET A 83 12.67 -5.64 6.99
CA MET A 83 11.35 -6.20 6.75
C MET A 83 11.39 -7.44 5.87
N ASP A 84 10.48 -8.38 6.10
CA ASP A 84 10.08 -9.38 5.10
C ASP A 84 9.19 -8.71 4.04
N LEU A 85 8.82 -9.41 2.96
CA LEU A 85 7.91 -8.90 1.94
C LEU A 85 6.68 -9.80 1.81
N ASP A 86 5.48 -9.21 1.93
CA ASP A 86 4.20 -9.82 1.58
C ASP A 86 3.96 -9.64 0.08
N VAL A 87 3.92 -10.74 -0.66
CA VAL A 87 3.64 -10.79 -2.10
C VAL A 87 2.36 -11.59 -2.35
N ALA A 88 1.45 -11.10 -3.19
CA ALA A 88 0.12 -11.67 -3.37
C ALA A 88 -0.11 -12.32 -4.76
N THR A 89 0.84 -12.20 -5.67
CA THR A 89 0.76 -12.74 -7.03
C THR A 89 2.13 -13.22 -7.51
N GLY A 90 2.13 -14.04 -8.57
CA GLY A 90 3.37 -14.45 -9.23
C GLY A 90 4.17 -13.26 -9.81
N GLY A 91 3.49 -12.18 -10.19
CA GLY A 91 4.15 -10.95 -10.65
C GLY A 91 4.90 -10.24 -9.52
N GLU A 92 4.28 -10.07 -8.36
CA GLU A 92 4.94 -9.48 -7.19
C GLU A 92 6.10 -10.36 -6.69
N LEU A 93 5.91 -11.69 -6.67
CA LEU A 93 6.96 -12.66 -6.37
C LEU A 93 8.16 -12.48 -7.31
N HIS A 94 7.90 -12.40 -8.62
CA HIS A 94 8.94 -12.21 -9.62
C HIS A 94 9.72 -10.91 -9.40
N VAL A 95 9.03 -9.79 -9.17
CA VAL A 95 9.69 -8.50 -8.92
C VAL A 95 10.56 -8.52 -7.65
N ALA A 96 10.08 -9.17 -6.57
CA ALA A 96 10.82 -9.29 -5.34
C ALA A 96 12.10 -10.13 -5.52
N LEU A 97 12.03 -11.26 -6.22
CA LEU A 97 13.18 -12.10 -6.55
C LEU A 97 14.19 -11.37 -7.47
N GLU A 98 13.70 -10.64 -8.49
CA GLU A 98 14.52 -9.82 -9.38
C GLU A 98 15.14 -8.59 -8.69
N ALA A 99 14.69 -8.27 -7.49
CA ALA A 99 15.26 -7.26 -6.60
C ALA A 99 16.29 -7.85 -5.63
N ASP A 100 16.72 -9.10 -5.85
CA ASP A 100 17.66 -9.84 -5.00
C ASP A 100 17.19 -10.00 -3.53
N VAL A 101 15.89 -9.94 -3.27
CA VAL A 101 15.34 -10.28 -1.96
C VAL A 101 15.40 -11.79 -1.77
N PRO A 102 16.03 -12.31 -0.70
CA PRO A 102 16.06 -13.74 -0.45
C PRO A 102 14.66 -14.35 -0.37
N ALA A 103 14.42 -15.45 -1.06
CA ALA A 103 13.10 -16.06 -1.16
C ALA A 103 12.52 -16.47 0.20
N ASP A 104 13.35 -16.85 1.16
CA ASP A 104 12.96 -17.19 2.53
C ASP A 104 12.47 -15.98 3.36
N ARG A 105 12.66 -14.74 2.84
CA ARG A 105 12.11 -13.50 3.38
C ARG A 105 10.79 -13.09 2.72
N LEU A 106 10.23 -13.93 1.86
CA LEU A 106 8.96 -13.68 1.18
C LEU A 106 7.83 -14.46 1.84
N ILE A 107 6.68 -13.80 1.99
CA ILE A 107 5.42 -14.38 2.49
C ILE A 107 4.42 -14.31 1.33
N PHE A 108 3.97 -15.49 0.85
CA PHE A 108 3.12 -15.55 -0.34
C PHE A 108 1.63 -15.64 0.02
N HIS A 109 0.93 -14.55 -0.20
CA HIS A 109 -0.50 -14.36 0.00
C HIS A 109 -1.33 -14.60 -1.27
N GLY A 110 -2.63 -14.32 -1.20
CA GLY A 110 -3.57 -14.35 -2.31
C GLY A 110 -4.67 -15.41 -2.14
N ASN A 111 -5.90 -15.05 -2.53
CA ASN A 111 -7.08 -15.92 -2.37
C ASN A 111 -7.28 -16.91 -3.54
N ASN A 112 -6.50 -16.80 -4.59
CA ASN A 112 -6.59 -17.69 -5.75
C ASN A 112 -5.22 -17.91 -6.41
N LYS A 113 -4.27 -18.46 -5.63
CA LYS A 113 -2.98 -18.85 -6.18
C LYS A 113 -3.15 -20.01 -7.17
N SER A 114 -2.64 -19.85 -8.39
CA SER A 114 -2.63 -20.91 -9.40
C SER A 114 -1.62 -22.01 -9.06
N MET A 115 -1.78 -23.20 -9.65
CA MET A 115 -0.79 -24.28 -9.52
C MET A 115 0.61 -23.82 -9.93
N ARG A 116 0.69 -23.04 -11.02
CA ARG A 116 1.97 -22.50 -11.53
C ARG A 116 2.64 -21.56 -10.53
N GLU A 117 1.88 -20.67 -9.89
CA GLU A 117 2.40 -19.74 -8.88
C GLU A 117 2.84 -20.48 -7.63
N LEU A 118 2.07 -21.48 -7.17
CA LEU A 118 2.46 -22.29 -6.01
C LEU A 118 3.74 -23.10 -6.29
N VAL A 119 3.86 -23.71 -7.45
CA VAL A 119 5.09 -24.41 -7.86
C VAL A 119 6.26 -23.44 -7.90
N ALA A 120 6.11 -22.27 -8.54
CA ALA A 120 7.17 -21.26 -8.61
C ALA A 120 7.61 -20.77 -7.22
N ALA A 121 6.66 -20.56 -6.29
CA ALA A 121 6.98 -20.16 -4.93
C ALA A 121 7.74 -21.26 -4.16
N ILE A 122 7.31 -22.52 -4.29
CA ILE A 122 7.97 -23.67 -3.65
C ILE A 122 9.36 -23.88 -4.24
N ASP A 123 9.52 -23.78 -5.56
CA ASP A 123 10.82 -23.95 -6.23
C ASP A 123 11.81 -22.84 -5.89
N ALA A 124 11.32 -21.60 -5.76
CA ALA A 124 12.11 -20.47 -5.29
C ALA A 124 12.52 -20.59 -3.80
N GLY A 125 11.80 -21.38 -3.01
CA GLY A 125 12.04 -21.50 -1.57
C GLY A 125 11.44 -20.38 -0.74
N VAL A 126 10.23 -19.91 -1.12
CA VAL A 126 9.50 -18.87 -0.36
C VAL A 126 9.36 -19.24 1.10
N GLY A 127 9.62 -18.29 1.99
CA GLY A 127 9.69 -18.52 3.43
C GLY A 127 8.39 -19.00 4.06
N THR A 128 7.23 -18.49 3.61
CA THR A 128 5.91 -18.91 4.11
C THR A 128 4.84 -18.73 3.04
N ILE A 129 3.94 -19.71 2.91
CA ILE A 129 2.73 -19.57 2.08
C ILE A 129 1.52 -19.40 3.00
N VAL A 130 0.75 -18.35 2.80
CA VAL A 130 -0.49 -18.09 3.54
C VAL A 130 -1.66 -18.73 2.78
N ILE A 131 -2.19 -19.82 3.33
CA ILE A 131 -3.30 -20.57 2.78
C ILE A 131 -4.61 -19.82 3.00
N ASP A 132 -5.31 -19.54 1.92
CA ASP A 132 -6.55 -18.75 1.95
C ASP A 132 -7.82 -19.64 1.89
N SER A 133 -7.71 -20.88 1.45
CA SER A 133 -8.83 -21.79 1.30
C SER A 133 -8.45 -23.26 1.43
N ARG A 134 -9.45 -24.11 1.72
CA ARG A 134 -9.25 -25.58 1.74
C ARG A 134 -8.90 -26.16 0.38
N THR A 135 -9.34 -25.54 -0.71
CA THR A 135 -8.94 -25.92 -2.07
C THR A 135 -7.43 -25.74 -2.28
N GLU A 136 -6.85 -24.70 -1.69
CA GLU A 136 -5.41 -24.47 -1.78
C GLU A 136 -4.61 -25.52 -1.00
N ILE A 137 -5.12 -26.00 0.14
CA ILE A 137 -4.50 -27.13 0.86
C ILE A 137 -4.39 -28.36 -0.05
N ALA A 138 -5.45 -28.68 -0.80
CA ALA A 138 -5.43 -29.79 -1.75
C ALA A 138 -4.44 -29.57 -2.91
N LYS A 139 -4.31 -28.33 -3.41
CA LYS A 139 -3.31 -27.98 -4.41
C LYS A 139 -1.88 -28.22 -3.89
N LEU A 140 -1.57 -27.70 -2.69
CA LEU A 140 -0.26 -27.88 -2.05
C LEU A 140 0.04 -29.37 -1.81
N GLN A 141 -0.93 -30.13 -1.31
CA GLN A 141 -0.79 -31.57 -1.12
C GLN A 141 -0.46 -32.29 -2.44
N SER A 142 -1.13 -31.92 -3.54
CA SER A 142 -0.87 -32.50 -4.88
C SER A 142 0.53 -32.17 -5.38
N ILE A 143 0.98 -30.92 -5.22
CA ILE A 143 2.32 -30.48 -5.65
C ILE A 143 3.40 -31.22 -4.85
N LEU A 144 3.21 -31.39 -3.55
CA LEU A 144 4.20 -31.94 -2.66
C LEU A 144 4.18 -33.47 -2.59
N ALA A 145 3.19 -34.14 -3.18
CA ALA A 145 3.04 -35.60 -3.15
C ALA A 145 4.25 -36.38 -3.69
N ALA A 146 5.01 -35.79 -4.59
CA ALA A 146 6.23 -36.37 -5.19
C ALA A 146 7.49 -35.58 -4.81
N SER A 147 7.47 -34.83 -3.71
CA SER A 147 8.56 -33.94 -3.27
C SER A 147 8.95 -34.27 -1.84
N ASP A 148 10.24 -34.25 -1.54
CA ASP A 148 10.77 -34.37 -0.17
C ASP A 148 10.82 -33.03 0.57
N ARG A 149 10.29 -31.95 -0.03
CA ARG A 149 10.28 -30.62 0.57
C ARG A 149 9.18 -30.48 1.61
N THR A 150 9.49 -29.76 2.68
CA THR A 150 8.52 -29.25 3.65
C THR A 150 8.32 -27.77 3.43
N VAL A 151 7.07 -27.32 3.38
CA VAL A 151 6.68 -25.92 3.15
C VAL A 151 6.06 -25.35 4.43
N ARG A 152 6.59 -24.24 4.90
CA ARG A 152 6.00 -23.50 6.03
C ARG A 152 4.74 -22.78 5.56
N VAL A 153 3.66 -22.95 6.32
CA VAL A 153 2.37 -22.36 5.98
C VAL A 153 1.73 -21.66 7.17
N MET A 154 1.02 -20.58 6.88
CA MET A 154 0.01 -20.01 7.78
C MET A 154 -1.38 -20.25 7.18
N ILE A 155 -2.42 -20.28 8.00
CA ILE A 155 -3.80 -20.29 7.54
C ILE A 155 -4.39 -18.91 7.75
N ARG A 156 -4.89 -18.29 6.67
CA ARG A 156 -5.66 -17.06 6.79
C ARG A 156 -7.05 -17.37 7.31
N VAL A 157 -7.36 -16.80 8.47
CA VAL A 157 -8.66 -16.95 9.13
C VAL A 157 -9.45 -15.65 9.07
N ASN A 158 -10.76 -15.79 9.01
CA ASN A 158 -11.68 -14.67 9.07
C ASN A 158 -12.35 -14.64 10.45
N PRO A 159 -12.06 -13.63 11.30
CA PRO A 159 -12.60 -13.53 12.66
C PRO A 159 -14.05 -13.03 12.71
N GLY A 160 -14.68 -12.67 11.60
CA GLY A 160 -16.04 -12.14 11.57
C GLY A 160 -16.17 -10.73 12.15
N ILE A 161 -15.10 -9.95 12.16
CA ILE A 161 -15.09 -8.57 12.68
C ILE A 161 -15.28 -7.60 11.54
N GLU A 162 -16.24 -6.69 11.69
CA GLU A 162 -16.43 -5.56 10.79
C GLU A 162 -15.60 -4.37 11.28
N ALA A 163 -14.66 -3.92 10.45
CA ALA A 163 -13.99 -2.64 10.67
C ALA A 163 -14.89 -1.50 10.14
N HIS A 164 -14.99 -0.39 10.86
CA HIS A 164 -15.68 0.82 10.40
C HIS A 164 -14.86 1.49 9.28
N THR A 165 -15.02 1.01 8.05
CA THR A 165 -14.34 1.50 6.84
C THR A 165 -15.25 1.30 5.63
N HIS A 166 -14.85 1.83 4.46
CA HIS A 166 -15.60 1.68 3.22
C HIS A 166 -15.84 0.20 2.87
N GLU A 167 -17.04 -0.15 2.37
CA GLU A 167 -17.47 -1.54 2.09
C GLU A 167 -16.42 -2.37 1.32
N PHE A 168 -15.78 -1.79 0.28
CA PHE A 168 -14.73 -2.46 -0.48
C PHE A 168 -13.38 -2.63 0.25
N LEU A 169 -13.25 -2.05 1.44
CA LEU A 169 -12.04 -2.13 2.26
C LEU A 169 -12.20 -3.06 3.47
N GLN A 170 -13.39 -3.62 3.68
CA GLN A 170 -13.68 -4.59 4.74
C GLN A 170 -13.23 -6.00 4.30
N THR A 171 -12.32 -6.61 5.02
CA THR A 171 -11.79 -7.96 4.71
C THR A 171 -11.95 -8.94 5.86
N GLY A 172 -12.37 -8.48 7.04
CA GLY A 172 -12.61 -9.26 8.23
C GLY A 172 -14.07 -9.70 8.43
N ALA A 173 -15.00 -9.25 7.58
CA ALA A 173 -16.41 -9.59 7.64
C ALA A 173 -16.66 -11.06 7.27
N THR A 174 -17.74 -11.66 7.79
CA THR A 174 -18.10 -13.06 7.51
C THR A 174 -18.31 -13.32 6.02
N ASP A 175 -18.90 -12.38 5.28
CA ASP A 175 -19.02 -12.41 3.81
C ASP A 175 -17.79 -11.77 3.19
N SER A 176 -16.73 -12.56 3.05
CA SER A 176 -15.47 -12.14 2.43
C SER A 176 -14.94 -13.24 1.52
N LYS A 177 -14.37 -12.84 0.37
CA LYS A 177 -13.65 -13.77 -0.52
C LYS A 177 -12.31 -14.25 0.07
N PHE A 178 -11.89 -13.69 1.20
CA PHE A 178 -10.60 -13.97 1.83
C PHE A 178 -10.75 -14.77 3.11
N GLY A 179 -9.86 -15.73 3.29
CA GLY A 179 -9.70 -16.47 4.52
C GLY A 179 -10.79 -17.49 4.82
N ILE A 180 -10.54 -18.31 5.80
CA ILE A 180 -11.44 -19.37 6.25
C ILE A 180 -12.13 -18.91 7.54
N SER A 181 -13.46 -18.91 7.58
CA SER A 181 -14.23 -18.48 8.76
C SER A 181 -13.88 -19.32 9.98
N ILE A 182 -13.72 -18.67 11.12
CA ILE A 182 -13.61 -19.34 12.43
C ILE A 182 -14.96 -19.95 12.81
N ASP A 183 -16.04 -19.29 12.45
CA ASP A 183 -17.39 -19.73 12.74
C ASP A 183 -17.71 -21.08 12.08
N GLY A 184 -18.53 -21.91 12.77
CA GLY A 184 -18.88 -23.22 12.28
C GLY A 184 -17.71 -24.21 12.25
N GLY A 185 -16.57 -23.89 12.83
CA GLY A 185 -15.41 -24.77 12.95
C GLY A 185 -14.68 -25.03 11.63
N LEU A 186 -14.88 -24.18 10.59
CA LEU A 186 -14.25 -24.37 9.27
C LEU A 186 -12.74 -24.16 9.35
N ALA A 187 -12.28 -23.12 10.04
CA ALA A 187 -10.86 -22.88 10.26
C ALA A 187 -10.18 -24.02 11.03
N LYS A 188 -10.84 -24.57 12.07
CA LYS A 188 -10.34 -25.74 12.83
C LYS A 188 -10.16 -26.95 11.92
N LYS A 189 -11.12 -27.24 11.04
CA LYS A 189 -11.04 -28.35 10.06
C LYS A 189 -9.88 -28.13 9.08
N ALA A 190 -9.60 -26.89 8.68
CA ALA A 190 -8.46 -26.57 7.83
C ALA A 190 -7.12 -26.80 8.55
N VAL A 191 -7.02 -26.39 9.81
CA VAL A 191 -5.85 -26.70 10.67
C VAL A 191 -5.60 -28.20 10.76
N ASP A 192 -6.65 -29.00 11.07
CA ASP A 192 -6.53 -30.42 11.17
C ASP A 192 -6.12 -31.08 9.84
N GLN A 193 -6.64 -30.56 8.72
CA GLN A 193 -6.27 -31.02 7.38
C GLN A 193 -4.79 -30.70 7.08
N VAL A 194 -4.30 -29.47 7.34
CA VAL A 194 -2.89 -29.10 7.16
C VAL A 194 -1.98 -29.99 7.99
N ARG A 195 -2.30 -30.20 9.25
CA ARG A 195 -1.53 -31.08 10.18
C ARG A 195 -1.48 -32.54 9.76
N SER A 196 -2.46 -33.01 8.98
CA SER A 196 -2.48 -34.39 8.46
C SER A 196 -1.53 -34.58 7.25
N ILE A 197 -0.94 -33.49 6.72
CA ILE A 197 -0.05 -33.52 5.56
C ILE A 197 1.39 -33.26 6.03
N PRO A 198 2.27 -34.28 6.10
CA PRO A 198 3.62 -34.14 6.67
C PRO A 198 4.52 -33.12 5.95
N ALA A 199 4.24 -32.84 4.67
CA ALA A 199 4.96 -31.87 3.87
C ALA A 199 4.55 -30.40 4.16
N LEU A 200 3.56 -30.16 5.02
CA LEU A 200 3.12 -28.82 5.44
C LEU A 200 3.45 -28.57 6.92
N ASP A 201 4.27 -27.57 7.17
CA ASP A 201 4.61 -27.11 8.52
C ASP A 201 3.73 -25.89 8.87
N LEU A 202 2.75 -26.10 9.75
CA LEU A 202 1.85 -25.03 10.21
C LEU A 202 2.55 -24.15 11.24
N VAL A 203 3.04 -23.00 10.81
CA VAL A 203 3.80 -22.05 11.65
C VAL A 203 2.96 -20.94 12.26
N GLY A 204 1.68 -20.81 11.92
CA GLY A 204 0.83 -19.78 12.50
C GLY A 204 -0.51 -19.61 11.81
N VAL A 205 -1.24 -18.59 12.25
CA VAL A 205 -2.43 -18.08 11.58
C VAL A 205 -2.23 -16.63 11.19
N HIS A 206 -2.94 -16.23 10.15
CA HIS A 206 -2.99 -14.86 9.65
C HIS A 206 -4.43 -14.36 9.68
N ALA A 207 -4.62 -13.09 10.02
CA ALA A 207 -5.89 -12.38 9.87
C ALA A 207 -5.63 -11.00 9.28
N HIS A 208 -6.64 -10.44 8.62
CA HIS A 208 -6.57 -9.06 8.11
C HIS A 208 -7.92 -8.40 8.32
N VAL A 209 -7.95 -7.38 9.15
CA VAL A 209 -9.19 -6.75 9.65
C VAL A 209 -9.84 -5.85 8.60
N GLY A 210 -9.02 -5.16 7.80
CA GLY A 210 -9.50 -4.21 6.80
C GLY A 210 -8.40 -3.29 6.33
N SER A 211 -8.75 -2.26 5.57
CA SER A 211 -7.83 -1.25 5.07
C SER A 211 -8.32 0.14 5.44
N GLN A 212 -7.40 1.07 5.67
CA GLN A 212 -7.68 2.45 6.09
C GLN A 212 -8.42 2.48 7.44
N VAL A 213 -7.95 1.69 8.39
CA VAL A 213 -8.50 1.61 9.76
C VAL A 213 -7.81 2.67 10.62
N PHE A 214 -8.59 3.62 11.11
CA PHE A 214 -8.09 4.76 11.88
C PHE A 214 -8.04 4.51 13.39
N GLU A 215 -8.61 3.41 13.87
CA GLU A 215 -8.67 3.10 15.29
C GLU A 215 -7.80 1.89 15.63
N ALA A 216 -6.74 2.08 16.41
CA ALA A 216 -5.89 0.99 16.89
C ALA A 216 -6.67 -0.04 17.75
N SER A 217 -7.76 0.37 18.39
CA SER A 217 -8.69 -0.50 19.14
C SER A 217 -9.34 -1.60 18.30
N SER A 218 -9.57 -1.36 17.00
CA SER A 218 -10.11 -2.38 16.10
C SER A 218 -9.15 -3.57 15.94
N PHE A 219 -7.86 -3.31 15.88
CA PHE A 219 -6.84 -4.36 15.84
C PHE A 219 -6.68 -5.08 17.18
N ALA A 220 -6.74 -4.34 18.29
CA ALA A 220 -6.73 -4.93 19.64
C ALA A 220 -7.88 -5.91 19.82
N ARG A 221 -9.10 -5.54 19.42
CA ARG A 221 -10.27 -6.40 19.44
C ARG A 221 -10.11 -7.65 18.56
N ALA A 222 -9.45 -7.51 17.39
CA ALA A 222 -9.18 -8.67 16.55
C ALA A 222 -8.25 -9.67 17.24
N VAL A 223 -7.23 -9.21 17.94
CA VAL A 223 -6.36 -10.08 18.75
C VAL A 223 -7.15 -10.81 19.83
N GLU A 224 -8.03 -10.12 20.56
CA GLU A 224 -8.89 -10.72 21.60
C GLU A 224 -9.80 -11.82 21.04
N VAL A 225 -10.48 -11.56 19.90
CA VAL A 225 -11.36 -12.56 19.25
C VAL A 225 -10.57 -13.76 18.72
N LEU A 226 -9.37 -13.54 18.20
CA LEU A 226 -8.51 -14.61 17.70
C LEU A 226 -7.90 -15.43 18.81
N ALA A 227 -7.78 -14.89 20.03
CA ALA A 227 -7.10 -15.53 21.15
C ALA A 227 -7.71 -16.88 21.51
N ASP A 228 -9.04 -16.99 21.60
CA ASP A 228 -9.73 -18.22 21.93
C ASP A 228 -9.52 -19.31 20.87
N PHE A 229 -9.50 -18.91 19.59
CA PHE A 229 -9.20 -19.82 18.49
C PHE A 229 -7.75 -20.30 18.51
N ILE A 230 -6.79 -19.39 18.73
CA ILE A 230 -5.36 -19.71 18.79
C ILE A 230 -5.07 -20.66 19.97
N ALA A 231 -5.68 -20.43 21.13
CA ALA A 231 -5.55 -21.31 22.30
C ALA A 231 -5.99 -22.74 22.02
N GLN A 232 -7.00 -22.93 21.14
CA GLN A 232 -7.51 -24.27 20.77
C GLN A 232 -6.61 -25.01 19.78
N ILE A 233 -5.84 -24.26 18.95
CA ILE A 233 -5.06 -24.87 17.88
C ILE A 233 -3.56 -24.90 18.16
N ASP A 234 -3.09 -24.22 19.18
CA ASP A 234 -1.68 -24.19 19.62
C ASP A 234 -0.70 -23.97 18.44
N VAL A 235 -0.61 -22.75 17.95
CA VAL A 235 0.32 -22.33 16.87
C VAL A 235 1.30 -21.30 17.40
N PRO A 236 2.56 -21.27 16.89
CA PRO A 236 3.61 -20.41 17.44
C PRO A 236 3.51 -18.92 17.04
N ALA A 237 2.72 -18.56 16.01
CA ALA A 237 2.65 -17.19 15.52
C ALA A 237 1.23 -16.76 15.10
N LEU A 238 0.97 -15.46 15.25
CA LEU A 238 -0.19 -14.75 14.74
C LEU A 238 0.27 -13.54 13.90
N SER A 239 -0.10 -13.50 12.61
CA SER A 239 -0.05 -12.25 11.85
C SER A 239 -1.41 -11.55 11.91
N ILE A 240 -1.41 -10.28 12.29
CA ILE A 240 -2.62 -9.43 12.29
C ILE A 240 -2.82 -8.73 10.94
N GLY A 241 -1.94 -8.99 9.97
CA GLY A 241 -1.95 -8.34 8.67
C GLY A 241 -1.56 -6.86 8.74
N GLY A 242 -2.02 -6.11 7.77
CA GLY A 242 -1.86 -4.67 7.72
C GLY A 242 -3.19 -3.94 7.95
N GLY A 243 -3.33 -2.78 7.31
CA GLY A 243 -4.59 -2.04 7.28
C GLY A 243 -4.59 -0.73 8.05
N LEU A 244 -3.50 -0.39 8.76
CA LEU A 244 -3.37 0.90 9.44
C LEU A 244 -3.65 2.05 8.46
N GLY A 245 -4.56 2.95 8.84
CA GLY A 245 -4.94 4.13 8.07
C GLY A 245 -3.88 5.22 8.09
N VAL A 246 -3.95 6.11 7.11
CA VAL A 246 -3.18 7.36 7.07
C VAL A 246 -4.09 8.51 6.68
N PRO A 247 -3.87 9.73 7.16
CA PRO A 247 -4.63 10.90 6.73
C PRO A 247 -4.32 11.24 5.27
N TYR A 248 -5.36 11.57 4.49
CA TYR A 248 -5.27 12.00 3.09
C TYR A 248 -5.69 13.45 2.90
N VAL A 249 -6.53 13.96 3.79
CA VAL A 249 -7.07 15.32 3.72
C VAL A 249 -6.95 16.03 5.07
N GLU A 250 -7.08 17.33 5.03
CA GLU A 250 -7.09 18.16 6.24
C GLU A 250 -8.20 17.72 7.21
N GLY A 251 -7.85 17.61 8.50
CA GLY A 251 -8.76 17.21 9.58
C GLY A 251 -8.80 15.70 9.85
N GLU A 252 -8.22 14.85 8.99
CA GLU A 252 -8.04 13.43 9.30
C GLU A 252 -6.84 13.21 10.23
N ALA A 253 -6.96 12.22 11.11
CA ALA A 253 -5.88 11.77 11.99
C ALA A 253 -5.83 10.24 12.02
N ALA A 254 -4.64 9.67 12.16
CA ALA A 254 -4.41 8.24 12.26
C ALA A 254 -3.34 7.95 13.30
N PRO A 255 -3.37 6.77 13.96
CA PRO A 255 -2.31 6.33 14.83
C PRO A 255 -0.99 6.17 14.07
N THR A 256 0.12 6.37 14.77
CA THR A 256 1.45 5.99 14.28
C THR A 256 1.61 4.46 14.26
N ILE A 257 2.61 3.96 13.55
CA ILE A 257 2.94 2.52 13.55
C ILE A 257 3.33 2.06 14.96
N THR A 258 4.02 2.91 15.72
CA THR A 258 4.39 2.67 17.13
C THR A 258 3.15 2.54 18.03
N GLU A 259 2.17 3.42 17.89
CA GLU A 259 0.91 3.37 18.68
C GLU A 259 0.10 2.12 18.30
N TRP A 260 0.05 1.79 17.03
CA TRP A 260 -0.59 0.56 16.54
C TRP A 260 0.06 -0.69 17.14
N GLY A 261 1.39 -0.81 17.07
CA GLY A 261 2.12 -1.95 17.67
C GLY A 261 1.93 -2.04 19.18
N ARG A 262 1.90 -0.90 19.89
CA ARG A 262 1.64 -0.86 21.33
C ARG A 262 0.22 -1.35 21.67
N ALA A 263 -0.79 -0.94 20.92
CA ALA A 263 -2.17 -1.36 21.14
C ALA A 263 -2.32 -2.89 20.97
N ILE A 264 -1.72 -3.44 19.90
CA ILE A 264 -1.72 -4.88 19.61
C ILE A 264 -0.97 -5.66 20.69
N SER A 265 0.23 -5.25 21.06
CA SER A 265 1.03 -5.95 22.07
C SER A 265 0.36 -5.92 23.47
N THR A 266 -0.30 -4.81 23.81
CA THR A 266 -1.08 -4.69 25.05
C THR A 266 -2.28 -5.66 25.03
N ALA A 267 -3.02 -5.73 23.93
CA ALA A 267 -4.13 -6.67 23.80
C ALA A 267 -3.65 -8.12 23.88
N LEU A 268 -2.56 -8.48 23.18
CA LEU A 268 -1.98 -9.84 23.25
C LEU A 268 -1.59 -10.21 24.68
N ALA A 269 -0.91 -9.31 25.41
CA ALA A 269 -0.54 -9.55 26.80
C ALA A 269 -1.77 -9.80 27.69
N GLY A 270 -2.88 -9.10 27.43
CA GLY A 270 -4.15 -9.27 28.13
C GLY A 270 -4.79 -10.64 27.93
N THR A 271 -4.54 -11.32 26.81
CA THR A 271 -5.09 -12.65 26.52
C THR A 271 -4.36 -13.79 27.25
N GLY A 272 -3.14 -13.56 27.70
CA GLY A 272 -2.27 -14.60 28.28
C GLY A 272 -1.64 -15.54 27.25
N LEU A 273 -1.89 -15.37 25.97
CA LEU A 273 -1.25 -16.15 24.89
C LEU A 273 0.26 -15.84 24.79
N ARG A 274 1.02 -16.86 24.41
CA ARG A 274 2.46 -16.75 24.13
C ARG A 274 2.74 -17.11 22.68
N VAL A 275 2.41 -16.20 21.78
CA VAL A 275 2.66 -16.36 20.34
C VAL A 275 3.50 -15.18 19.83
N LYS A 276 4.27 -15.41 18.79
CA LYS A 276 4.97 -14.36 18.06
C LYS A 276 3.94 -13.51 17.30
N MET A 277 4.02 -12.19 17.46
CA MET A 277 3.11 -11.26 16.80
C MET A 277 3.77 -10.68 15.54
N HIS A 278 3.14 -10.91 14.39
CA HIS A 278 3.57 -10.38 13.11
C HIS A 278 2.58 -9.34 12.58
N ALA A 279 3.08 -8.41 11.76
CA ALA A 279 2.27 -7.41 11.06
C ALA A 279 2.73 -7.19 9.62
N GLU A 280 1.86 -6.60 8.79
CA GLU A 280 2.11 -6.44 7.35
C GLU A 280 1.70 -5.03 6.87
N PRO A 281 2.34 -3.94 7.39
CA PRO A 281 2.05 -2.59 6.94
C PRO A 281 2.48 -2.39 5.48
N GLY A 282 1.63 -1.74 4.70
CA GLY A 282 1.97 -1.30 3.35
C GLY A 282 1.72 0.21 3.21
N ARG A 283 0.45 0.61 3.28
CA ARG A 283 0.02 2.02 3.20
C ARG A 283 0.78 2.91 4.18
N ALA A 284 0.89 2.50 5.44
CA ALA A 284 1.53 3.29 6.48
C ALA A 284 3.03 3.53 6.24
N ILE A 285 3.68 2.70 5.41
CA ILE A 285 5.08 2.87 5.03
C ILE A 285 5.23 3.93 3.93
N VAL A 286 4.43 3.86 2.87
CA VAL A 286 4.73 4.59 1.63
C VAL A 286 3.75 5.73 1.30
N ALA A 287 2.52 5.73 1.82
CA ALA A 287 1.49 6.67 1.36
C ALA A 287 1.93 8.12 1.52
N ARG A 288 2.33 8.51 2.72
CA ARG A 288 2.72 9.89 3.04
C ARG A 288 4.13 10.24 2.54
N ALA A 289 4.92 9.24 2.20
CA ALA A 289 6.27 9.46 1.69
C ALA A 289 6.29 10.05 0.28
N ALA A 290 5.15 10.16 -0.41
CA ALA A 290 5.16 10.62 -1.80
C ALA A 290 4.13 11.70 -2.10
N VAL A 291 4.48 12.47 -3.12
CA VAL A 291 3.59 13.39 -3.83
C VAL A 291 3.56 13.04 -5.32
N THR A 292 2.46 13.39 -5.99
CA THR A 292 2.38 13.33 -7.46
C THR A 292 2.32 14.74 -8.01
N LEU A 293 3.21 15.04 -8.94
CA LEU A 293 3.28 16.34 -9.62
C LEU A 293 2.51 16.29 -10.93
N TYR A 294 1.83 17.38 -11.23
CA TYR A 294 1.02 17.57 -12.43
C TYR A 294 1.25 18.98 -13.00
N THR A 295 1.18 19.12 -14.30
CA THR A 295 1.17 20.43 -14.97
C THR A 295 -0.26 20.89 -15.24
N ALA A 296 -0.60 22.11 -14.83
CA ALA A 296 -1.87 22.76 -15.15
C ALA A 296 -1.96 23.06 -16.65
N GLY A 297 -2.84 22.32 -17.36
CA GLY A 297 -2.99 22.41 -18.82
C GLY A 297 -4.17 23.27 -19.27
N THR A 298 -5.26 23.28 -18.50
CA THR A 298 -6.47 24.07 -18.80
C THR A 298 -7.12 24.55 -17.52
N ILE A 299 -7.44 25.83 -17.45
CA ILE A 299 -8.24 26.42 -16.37
C ILE A 299 -9.59 26.85 -16.99
N LYS A 300 -10.67 26.25 -16.50
CA LYS A 300 -12.04 26.51 -17.00
C LYS A 300 -12.92 26.99 -15.86
N GLU A 301 -13.21 28.27 -15.86
CA GLU A 301 -14.19 28.85 -14.96
C GLU A 301 -15.61 28.68 -15.49
N ILE A 302 -16.53 28.24 -14.63
CA ILE A 302 -17.98 28.27 -14.86
C ILE A 302 -18.55 29.22 -13.81
N PRO A 303 -18.90 30.45 -14.22
CA PRO A 303 -19.29 31.50 -13.29
C PRO A 303 -20.43 31.07 -12.37
N GLY A 304 -20.27 31.27 -11.06
CA GLY A 304 -21.23 30.90 -10.03
C GLY A 304 -21.36 29.39 -9.77
N VAL A 305 -20.54 28.55 -10.42
CA VAL A 305 -20.54 27.09 -10.23
C VAL A 305 -19.22 26.60 -9.68
N ARG A 306 -18.12 26.68 -10.46
CA ARG A 306 -16.77 26.24 -10.03
C ARG A 306 -15.71 26.55 -11.08
N THR A 307 -14.45 26.43 -10.63
CA THR A 307 -13.28 26.41 -11.51
C THR A 307 -12.75 24.98 -11.64
N TYR A 308 -12.66 24.47 -12.88
CA TYR A 308 -11.96 23.24 -13.20
C TYR A 308 -10.52 23.55 -13.57
N VAL A 309 -9.59 22.75 -13.04
CA VAL A 309 -8.17 22.75 -13.45
C VAL A 309 -7.87 21.37 -14.00
N SER A 310 -7.66 21.29 -15.32
CA SER A 310 -7.28 20.03 -15.96
C SER A 310 -5.76 19.90 -16.00
N VAL A 311 -5.27 18.73 -15.68
CA VAL A 311 -3.84 18.40 -15.65
C VAL A 311 -3.49 17.27 -16.61
N ASP A 312 -2.20 17.05 -16.81
CA ASP A 312 -1.65 16.05 -17.73
C ASP A 312 -1.71 14.60 -17.25
N GLY A 313 -2.11 14.35 -15.98
CA GLY A 313 -2.41 13.03 -15.41
C GLY A 313 -3.90 12.75 -15.26
N GLY A 314 -4.25 11.88 -14.30
CA GLY A 314 -5.65 11.59 -13.99
C GLY A 314 -5.86 10.24 -13.32
N MET A 315 -7.05 9.63 -13.55
CA MET A 315 -7.44 8.35 -12.96
C MET A 315 -6.53 7.18 -13.36
N SER A 316 -5.72 7.32 -14.40
CA SER A 316 -4.75 6.27 -14.80
C SER A 316 -3.53 6.20 -13.91
N ASP A 317 -3.22 7.25 -13.16
CA ASP A 317 -2.10 7.34 -12.21
C ASP A 317 -2.57 7.48 -10.75
N ASN A 318 -3.76 8.04 -10.51
CA ASN A 318 -4.40 8.04 -9.20
C ASN A 318 -5.86 7.56 -9.28
N PRO A 319 -6.12 6.24 -9.33
CA PRO A 319 -7.48 5.71 -9.49
C PRO A 319 -8.32 5.73 -8.20
N ARG A 320 -7.74 6.02 -7.03
CA ARG A 320 -8.43 5.92 -5.74
C ARG A 320 -9.64 6.84 -5.58
N PRO A 321 -9.63 8.10 -6.06
CA PRO A 321 -10.82 8.93 -6.01
C PRO A 321 -12.04 8.32 -6.74
N VAL A 322 -11.77 7.66 -7.89
CA VAL A 322 -12.82 7.02 -8.69
C VAL A 322 -13.29 5.70 -8.08
N LEU A 323 -12.37 4.88 -7.57
CA LEU A 323 -12.68 3.54 -7.06
C LEU A 323 -13.28 3.56 -5.65
N TYR A 324 -12.83 4.48 -4.79
CA TYR A 324 -13.14 4.47 -3.36
C TYR A 324 -13.71 5.80 -2.86
N GLY A 325 -13.91 6.79 -3.72
CA GLY A 325 -14.31 8.13 -3.30
C GLY A 325 -13.26 8.82 -2.41
N SER A 326 -12.00 8.38 -2.46
CA SER A 326 -10.94 8.91 -1.59
C SER A 326 -10.72 10.39 -1.83
N GLY A 327 -10.68 11.17 -0.74
CA GLY A 327 -10.27 12.57 -0.76
C GLY A 327 -8.76 12.70 -0.96
N TYR A 328 -8.34 13.82 -1.53
CA TYR A 328 -6.96 14.28 -1.62
C TYR A 328 -6.91 15.80 -1.53
N GLU A 329 -5.75 16.32 -1.12
CA GLU A 329 -5.44 17.73 -1.20
C GLU A 329 -4.66 18.06 -2.47
N VAL A 330 -4.65 19.36 -2.82
CA VAL A 330 -3.82 19.92 -3.89
C VAL A 330 -3.15 21.18 -3.40
N PHE A 331 -1.91 21.42 -3.83
CA PHE A 331 -1.20 22.65 -3.57
C PHE A 331 -0.36 23.06 -4.79
N LEU A 332 0.02 24.34 -4.81
CA LEU A 332 0.86 24.92 -5.85
C LEU A 332 2.32 24.84 -5.43
N ALA A 333 3.15 24.08 -6.16
CA ALA A 333 4.53 23.78 -5.77
C ALA A 333 5.43 25.02 -5.59
N ARG A 334 5.18 26.09 -6.36
CA ARG A 334 5.92 27.37 -6.26
C ARG A 334 5.42 28.29 -5.14
N ALA A 335 4.30 27.97 -4.51
CA ALA A 335 3.67 28.84 -3.52
C ALA A 335 2.96 28.01 -2.43
N THR A 336 3.65 27.02 -1.89
CA THR A 336 3.10 26.02 -0.93
C THR A 336 2.62 26.67 0.38
N SER A 337 3.24 27.75 0.81
CA SER A 337 2.87 28.51 2.02
C SER A 337 1.85 29.63 1.76
N ALA A 338 1.43 29.86 0.52
CA ALA A 338 0.49 30.92 0.20
C ALA A 338 -0.95 30.55 0.60
N ASP A 339 -1.77 31.57 0.84
CA ASP A 339 -3.18 31.39 1.08
C ASP A 339 -3.89 30.76 -0.12
N ARG A 340 -4.59 29.67 0.09
CA ARG A 340 -5.34 28.92 -0.93
C ARG A 340 -6.74 29.54 -1.11
N THR A 341 -6.83 30.63 -1.87
CA THR A 341 -8.04 31.45 -2.00
C THR A 341 -8.93 31.08 -3.18
N LEU A 342 -8.45 30.30 -4.14
CA LEU A 342 -9.19 29.85 -5.32
C LEU A 342 -9.67 28.41 -5.09
N GLU A 343 -10.99 28.22 -5.00
CA GLU A 343 -11.59 26.89 -4.99
C GLU A 343 -11.55 26.26 -6.39
N VAL A 344 -11.06 25.03 -6.46
CA VAL A 344 -10.86 24.30 -7.70
C VAL A 344 -11.33 22.86 -7.61
N ARG A 345 -11.71 22.31 -8.76
CA ARG A 345 -11.76 20.85 -8.95
C ARG A 345 -10.62 20.45 -9.86
N LEU A 346 -9.69 19.65 -9.32
CA LEU A 346 -8.58 19.11 -10.10
C LEU A 346 -9.06 17.88 -10.85
N VAL A 347 -8.97 17.91 -12.17
CA VAL A 347 -9.43 16.84 -13.07
C VAL A 347 -8.32 16.42 -14.01
N GLY A 348 -8.36 15.16 -14.42
CA GLY A 348 -7.38 14.63 -15.35
C GLY A 348 -7.71 14.93 -16.81
N LYS A 349 -6.92 14.33 -17.69
CA LYS A 349 -7.00 14.49 -19.16
C LYS A 349 -7.82 13.42 -19.86
N HIS A 350 -8.36 12.44 -19.13
CA HIS A 350 -9.08 11.33 -19.72
C HIS A 350 -10.44 11.76 -20.24
N CYS A 351 -10.88 11.16 -21.34
CA CYS A 351 -12.21 11.37 -21.90
C CYS A 351 -13.27 10.61 -21.07
N GLU A 352 -13.35 10.95 -19.78
CA GLU A 352 -14.20 10.30 -18.78
C GLU A 352 -14.66 11.35 -17.75
N SER A 353 -15.96 11.46 -17.53
CA SER A 353 -16.54 12.44 -16.59
C SER A 353 -16.16 12.19 -15.13
N GLY A 354 -15.83 10.95 -14.78
CA GLY A 354 -15.36 10.53 -13.46
C GLY A 354 -13.90 10.81 -13.20
N ASP A 355 -13.12 11.32 -14.16
CA ASP A 355 -11.69 11.60 -14.02
C ASP A 355 -11.42 12.82 -13.13
N VAL A 356 -11.67 12.67 -11.84
CA VAL A 356 -11.50 13.68 -10.81
C VAL A 356 -10.41 13.24 -9.84
N ILE A 357 -9.34 14.01 -9.72
CA ILE A 357 -8.20 13.76 -8.81
C ILE A 357 -8.51 14.37 -7.43
N VAL A 358 -8.89 15.66 -7.39
CA VAL A 358 -9.32 16.35 -6.18
C VAL A 358 -10.67 17.01 -6.43
N ARG A 359 -11.66 16.60 -5.66
CA ARG A 359 -13.06 17.04 -5.86
C ARG A 359 -13.28 18.47 -5.40
N ASP A 360 -12.81 18.80 -4.22
CA ASP A 360 -13.02 20.07 -3.55
C ASP A 360 -11.67 20.55 -3.00
N GLY A 361 -10.82 21.06 -3.89
CA GLY A 361 -9.49 21.58 -3.59
C GLY A 361 -9.45 23.09 -3.55
N SER A 362 -8.36 23.62 -3.03
CA SER A 362 -8.06 25.05 -3.03
C SER A 362 -6.61 25.30 -3.36
N VAL A 363 -6.34 26.37 -4.12
CA VAL A 363 -4.99 26.80 -4.53
C VAL A 363 -4.87 28.32 -4.42
N PRO A 364 -3.66 28.91 -4.46
CA PRO A 364 -3.48 30.36 -4.57
C PRO A 364 -4.21 30.94 -5.78
N GLY A 365 -4.78 32.15 -5.61
CA GLY A 365 -5.60 32.80 -6.63
C GLY A 365 -4.83 33.27 -7.88
N ASP A 366 -3.50 33.20 -7.87
CA ASP A 366 -2.62 33.53 -8.97
C ASP A 366 -2.20 32.33 -9.83
N LEU A 367 -2.94 31.20 -9.72
CA LEU A 367 -2.71 30.00 -10.54
C LEU A 367 -2.72 30.32 -12.03
N GLN A 368 -1.74 29.81 -12.75
CA GLN A 368 -1.55 30.02 -14.19
C GLN A 368 -1.38 28.67 -14.93
N LEU A 369 -1.58 28.72 -16.25
CA LEU A 369 -1.25 27.59 -17.13
C LEU A 369 0.25 27.31 -17.08
N GLY A 370 0.62 26.04 -17.00
CA GLY A 370 2.00 25.60 -16.85
C GLY A 370 2.50 25.52 -15.41
N ASP A 371 1.72 26.01 -14.44
CA ASP A 371 2.05 25.83 -13.02
C ASP A 371 2.10 24.35 -12.64
N ILE A 372 3.03 24.00 -11.74
CA ILE A 372 3.14 22.66 -11.17
C ILE A 372 2.25 22.56 -9.93
N LEU A 373 1.24 21.73 -10.04
CA LEU A 373 0.38 21.32 -8.94
C LEU A 373 0.87 19.99 -8.35
N ALA A 374 0.75 19.84 -7.04
CA ALA A 374 1.12 18.62 -6.36
C ALA A 374 -0.04 18.09 -5.51
N THR A 375 -0.23 16.78 -5.54
CA THR A 375 -1.16 16.05 -4.68
C THR A 375 -0.36 15.22 -3.68
N PRO A 376 -0.48 15.47 -2.37
CA PRO A 376 0.26 14.73 -1.35
C PRO A 376 -0.38 13.36 -1.07
N VAL A 377 0.34 12.51 -0.30
CA VAL A 377 -0.10 11.19 0.19
C VAL A 377 -0.44 10.21 -0.95
N THR A 378 0.24 10.30 -2.08
CA THR A 378 -0.03 9.46 -3.25
C THR A 378 0.84 8.20 -3.33
N GLY A 379 1.69 7.94 -2.34
CA GLY A 379 2.68 6.86 -2.39
C GLY A 379 2.08 5.45 -2.32
N ALA A 380 0.83 5.27 -1.89
CA ALA A 380 0.19 3.97 -1.82
C ALA A 380 -0.99 3.87 -2.78
N TYR A 381 -1.04 2.78 -3.56
CA TYR A 381 -2.16 2.46 -4.46
C TYR A 381 -2.43 3.52 -5.55
N GLY A 382 -1.45 4.37 -5.85
CA GLY A 382 -1.43 5.24 -7.02
C GLY A 382 -0.74 4.50 -8.17
N HIS A 383 0.59 4.61 -8.24
CA HIS A 383 1.40 3.99 -9.29
C HIS A 383 1.12 2.49 -9.49
N THR A 384 0.96 1.71 -8.39
CA THR A 384 0.73 0.25 -8.45
C THR A 384 -0.61 -0.10 -9.11
N MET A 385 -1.65 0.69 -8.90
CA MET A 385 -2.97 0.50 -9.51
C MET A 385 -3.12 1.26 -10.84
N GLY A 386 -2.06 1.88 -11.32
CA GLY A 386 -2.04 2.64 -12.56
C GLY A 386 -2.42 1.81 -13.78
N SER A 387 -2.96 2.45 -14.79
CA SER A 387 -3.40 1.85 -16.03
C SER A 387 -3.00 2.69 -17.26
N ASN A 388 -3.22 2.15 -18.44
CA ASN A 388 -3.06 2.86 -19.71
C ASN A 388 -4.43 3.29 -20.29
N TYR A 389 -5.39 3.67 -19.44
CA TYR A 389 -6.67 4.15 -19.93
C TYR A 389 -6.48 5.34 -20.88
N ASN A 390 -7.22 5.37 -22.00
CA ASN A 390 -7.03 6.27 -23.14
C ASN A 390 -5.60 6.24 -23.73
N MET A 391 -4.83 5.14 -23.55
CA MET A 391 -3.43 5.00 -23.97
C MET A 391 -2.50 6.07 -23.39
N VAL A 392 -2.82 6.59 -22.21
CA VAL A 392 -1.95 7.50 -21.47
C VAL A 392 -0.76 6.71 -20.93
N LEU A 393 0.44 7.25 -21.12
CA LEU A 393 1.69 6.64 -20.65
C LEU A 393 1.75 6.66 -19.12
N ARG A 394 2.17 5.57 -18.50
CA ARG A 394 2.38 5.52 -17.06
C ARG A 394 3.53 6.44 -16.65
N PRO A 395 3.37 7.22 -15.56
CA PRO A 395 4.36 8.18 -15.11
C PRO A 395 5.62 7.51 -14.53
N PRO A 396 6.75 8.23 -14.50
CA PRO A 396 7.97 7.79 -13.85
C PRO A 396 7.86 7.92 -12.33
N VAL A 397 8.80 7.25 -11.64
CA VAL A 397 8.97 7.34 -10.19
C VAL A 397 10.41 7.74 -9.86
N VAL A 398 10.55 8.75 -9.02
CA VAL A 398 11.83 9.24 -8.50
C VAL A 398 11.88 9.02 -6.99
N PHE A 399 13.02 8.53 -6.49
CA PHE A 399 13.37 8.54 -5.07
C PHE A 399 14.31 9.71 -4.80
N ALA A 400 13.88 10.64 -3.94
CA ALA A 400 14.65 11.79 -3.50
C ALA A 400 15.32 11.50 -2.14
N LYS A 401 16.61 11.84 -2.05
CA LYS A 401 17.42 11.64 -0.84
C LYS A 401 18.60 12.59 -0.80
N GLY A 402 18.71 13.43 0.24
CA GLY A 402 19.89 14.25 0.49
C GLY A 402 20.28 15.21 -0.65
N GLY A 403 19.31 15.71 -1.41
CA GLY A 403 19.50 16.57 -2.56
C GLY A 403 19.68 15.84 -3.90
N ASP A 404 19.79 14.51 -3.89
CA ASP A 404 19.86 13.67 -5.09
C ASP A 404 18.50 13.06 -5.42
N ALA A 405 18.16 13.00 -6.72
CA ALA A 405 16.94 12.40 -7.23
C ALA A 405 17.26 11.21 -8.15
N ARG A 406 16.89 10.01 -7.75
CA ARG A 406 17.16 8.79 -8.51
C ARG A 406 15.89 8.30 -9.21
N LEU A 407 15.92 8.23 -10.55
CA LEU A 407 14.85 7.63 -11.34
C LEU A 407 14.85 6.11 -11.09
N VAL A 408 13.81 5.59 -10.44
CA VAL A 408 13.68 4.15 -10.09
C VAL A 408 12.71 3.41 -11.01
N VAL A 409 11.74 4.12 -11.60
CA VAL A 409 10.87 3.62 -12.67
C VAL A 409 10.82 4.69 -13.75
N ARG A 410 11.20 4.34 -14.99
CA ARG A 410 11.13 5.29 -16.11
C ARG A 410 9.68 5.50 -16.57
N ARG A 411 9.42 6.61 -17.22
CA ARG A 411 8.16 6.82 -17.95
C ARG A 411 8.01 5.77 -19.05
N GLU A 412 6.78 5.31 -19.29
CA GLU A 412 6.47 4.52 -20.49
C GLU A 412 6.70 5.36 -21.74
N THR A 413 7.03 4.66 -22.84
CA THR A 413 7.07 5.23 -24.19
C THR A 413 5.89 4.71 -25.01
N TYR A 414 5.66 5.29 -26.17
CA TYR A 414 4.62 4.78 -27.10
C TYR A 414 4.94 3.35 -27.60
N GLU A 415 6.21 2.99 -27.67
CA GLU A 415 6.66 1.64 -27.98
C GLU A 415 6.29 0.64 -26.88
N ASP A 416 6.35 1.06 -25.60
CA ASP A 416 5.90 0.21 -24.48
C ASP A 416 4.40 -0.12 -24.59
N LEU A 417 3.57 0.81 -25.07
CA LEU A 417 2.14 0.55 -25.28
C LEU A 417 1.89 -0.54 -26.32
N LEU A 418 2.76 -0.64 -27.30
CA LEU A 418 2.67 -1.61 -28.39
C LEU A 418 3.44 -2.90 -28.12
N ALA A 419 4.22 -2.99 -27.05
CA ALA A 419 5.11 -4.13 -26.77
C ALA A 419 4.40 -5.49 -26.68
N ARG A 420 3.08 -5.52 -26.43
CA ARG A 420 2.26 -6.72 -26.35
C ARG A 420 1.29 -6.88 -27.51
N ASP A 421 1.23 -5.91 -28.41
CA ASP A 421 0.38 -5.95 -29.59
C ASP A 421 1.08 -6.74 -30.70
N LEU A 422 0.40 -7.71 -31.25
CA LEU A 422 0.95 -8.59 -32.28
C LEU A 422 0.45 -8.24 -33.71
N GLY A 423 -0.33 -7.17 -33.86
CA GLY A 423 -0.90 -6.70 -35.14
C GLY A 423 -2.31 -7.21 -35.42
#